data_61eb455f9375876fe45f695043404954
#
_entry.id   61eb455f9375876fe45f695043404954
#
_cell.length_a   1.000
_cell.length_b   1.000
_cell.length_c   1.000
_cell.angle_alpha   90.00
_cell.angle_beta   90.00
_cell.angle_gamma   90.00
#
_symmetry.space_group_name_H-M   'P 1'
#
loop_
_entity.id
_entity.type
_entity.pdbx_description
1 polymer ?
#
loop_
_entity_poly.entity_id
_entity_poly.type
_entity_poly.pdbx_seq_one_letter_code
_entity_poly.pdbx_strand_id
1 'polypeptide(L)'
;SEDFFEEDTIAAYLQLNFAGEIFNRPFNVRAGVRHEETEVVSSTAAQAYDRVEWRSTNEFEIIRAEGSVPSSLTGEYDFTLPSIDFDMELTDNLVMRASVSQTVARAGYGSLVGTLNLPTITRVDQGIAGEAIASVGNPGLLPYESDNLDFSLEYYYGEASYISAGYFDKKVRNWIAGGILENVILNDQLA
;
A
#
# COMPACT_ATOMS: atom_id res chain seq x y z
N SER A 1 -10.94 -20.65 -9.32
CA SER A 1 -11.25 -19.23 -9.62
C SER A 1 -10.07 -18.64 -10.35
N GLU A 2 -10.31 -17.95 -11.43
CA GLU A 2 -9.29 -17.10 -12.05
C GLU A 2 -9.56 -15.69 -11.51
N ASP A 3 -8.60 -15.15 -10.77
CA ASP A 3 -8.61 -13.77 -10.33
C ASP A 3 -7.76 -12.97 -11.31
N PHE A 4 -8.34 -11.92 -11.88
CA PHE A 4 -7.66 -10.99 -12.76
C PHE A 4 -7.47 -9.67 -12.02
N PHE A 5 -6.24 -9.17 -12.03
CA PHE A 5 -5.86 -7.90 -11.44
C PHE A 5 -5.13 -7.07 -12.46
N GLU A 6 -5.59 -5.84 -12.69
CA GLU A 6 -4.99 -4.87 -13.59
C GLU A 6 -4.71 -3.57 -12.84
N GLU A 7 -3.55 -3.01 -13.06
CA GLU A 7 -3.13 -1.74 -12.50
C GLU A 7 -2.52 -0.89 -13.62
N ASP A 8 -3.18 0.21 -13.93
CA ASP A 8 -2.72 1.18 -14.90
C ASP A 8 -2.26 2.45 -14.19
N THR A 9 -1.02 2.87 -14.47
CA THR A 9 -0.45 4.08 -13.88
C THR A 9 0.05 5.03 -14.97
N ILE A 10 -0.39 6.28 -14.91
CA ILE A 10 0.15 7.38 -15.68
C ILE A 10 0.89 8.32 -14.75
N ALA A 11 2.12 8.70 -15.14
CA ALA A 11 2.93 9.59 -14.33
C ALA A 11 3.68 10.64 -15.15
N ALA A 12 3.80 11.83 -14.59
CA ALA A 12 4.65 12.89 -15.11
C ALA A 12 5.60 13.38 -14.01
N TYR A 13 6.81 13.78 -14.37
CA TYR A 13 7.76 14.34 -13.41
C TYR A 13 8.53 15.51 -13.99
N LEU A 14 8.94 16.41 -13.11
CA LEU A 14 9.85 17.50 -13.39
C LEU A 14 10.97 17.47 -12.36
N GLN A 15 12.22 17.63 -12.80
CA GLN A 15 13.39 17.71 -11.95
C GLN A 15 14.29 18.85 -12.38
N LEU A 16 14.76 19.62 -11.41
CA LEU A 16 15.73 20.68 -11.57
C LEU A 16 16.99 20.32 -10.78
N ASN A 17 18.15 20.51 -11.41
CA ASN A 17 19.46 20.35 -10.77
C ASN A 17 20.17 21.69 -10.81
N PHE A 18 20.66 22.10 -9.66
CA PHE A 18 21.42 23.35 -9.48
C PHE A 18 22.72 23.06 -8.76
N ALA A 19 23.83 23.53 -9.31
CA ALA A 19 25.15 23.43 -8.73
C ALA A 19 25.75 24.83 -8.58
N GLY A 20 26.44 25.07 -7.48
CA GLY A 20 27.04 26.37 -7.19
C GLY A 20 28.11 26.28 -6.13
N GLU A 21 28.55 27.45 -5.66
CA GLU A 21 29.51 27.58 -4.57
C GLU A 21 29.01 28.54 -3.50
N ILE A 22 29.13 28.14 -2.23
CA ILE A 22 28.90 28.97 -1.06
C ILE A 22 30.14 28.94 -0.23
N PHE A 23 30.71 30.11 0.12
CA PHE A 23 31.97 30.26 0.83
C PHE A 23 33.15 29.49 0.19
N ASN A 24 33.25 29.50 -1.15
CA ASN A 24 34.22 28.75 -1.94
C ASN A 24 34.11 27.23 -1.73
N ARG A 25 32.92 26.71 -1.43
CA ARG A 25 32.64 25.31 -1.26
C ARG A 25 31.52 24.89 -2.23
N PRO A 26 31.73 23.80 -2.98
CA PRO A 26 30.71 23.34 -3.92
C PRO A 26 29.48 22.79 -3.18
N PHE A 27 28.32 23.06 -3.73
CA PHE A 27 27.06 22.48 -3.30
C PHE A 27 26.21 22.10 -4.51
N ASN A 28 25.33 21.16 -4.30
CA ASN A 28 24.34 20.77 -5.27
C ASN A 28 22.95 20.74 -4.61
N VAL A 29 21.95 21.15 -5.40
CA VAL A 29 20.53 21.02 -5.05
C VAL A 29 19.85 20.27 -6.19
N ARG A 30 19.10 19.25 -5.86
CA ARG A 30 18.20 18.59 -6.76
C ARG A 30 16.78 18.73 -6.21
N ALA A 31 15.87 19.35 -6.95
CA ALA A 31 14.47 19.47 -6.59
C ALA A 31 13.62 18.81 -7.66
N GLY A 32 12.67 18.00 -7.24
CA GLY A 32 11.80 17.26 -8.13
C GLY A 32 10.37 17.19 -7.62
N VAL A 33 9.46 16.99 -8.55
CA VAL A 33 8.08 16.64 -8.25
C VAL A 33 7.62 15.60 -9.27
N ARG A 34 6.98 14.55 -8.79
CA ARG A 34 6.32 13.52 -9.59
C ARG A 34 4.83 13.53 -9.25
N HIS A 35 4.00 13.55 -10.26
CA HIS A 35 2.56 13.32 -10.12
C HIS A 35 2.21 12.01 -10.82
N GLU A 36 1.45 11.17 -10.16
CA GLU A 36 0.97 9.91 -10.71
C GLU A 36 -0.49 9.67 -10.36
N GLU A 37 -1.21 9.13 -11.34
CA GLU A 37 -2.58 8.66 -11.21
C GLU A 37 -2.59 7.16 -11.49
N THR A 38 -3.31 6.41 -10.69
CA THR A 38 -3.38 4.95 -10.80
C THR A 38 -4.83 4.51 -10.71
N GLU A 39 -5.22 3.67 -11.66
CA GLU A 39 -6.47 2.92 -11.65
C GLU A 39 -6.17 1.45 -11.37
N VAL A 40 -6.97 0.85 -10.49
CA VAL A 40 -6.87 -0.56 -10.11
C VAL A 40 -8.19 -1.24 -10.41
N VAL A 41 -8.14 -2.36 -11.15
CA VAL A 41 -9.31 -3.20 -11.43
C VAL A 41 -9.03 -4.60 -10.90
N SER A 42 -9.90 -5.07 -10.01
CA SER A 42 -9.89 -6.43 -9.50
C SER A 42 -11.13 -7.16 -9.98
N SER A 43 -10.97 -8.10 -10.90
CA SER A 43 -12.06 -8.92 -11.44
C SER A 43 -11.87 -10.35 -10.97
N THR A 44 -12.92 -10.94 -10.42
CA THR A 44 -12.89 -12.29 -9.86
C THR A 44 -14.16 -13.03 -10.24
N ALA A 45 -14.06 -14.34 -10.39
CA ALA A 45 -15.19 -15.24 -10.51
C ALA A 45 -15.53 -15.76 -9.09
N ALA A 46 -16.30 -14.99 -8.35
CA ALA A 46 -16.72 -15.35 -7.00
C ALA A 46 -17.60 -16.60 -7.00
N GLN A 47 -17.42 -17.47 -5.99
CA GLN A 47 -18.28 -18.63 -5.81
C GLN A 47 -19.72 -18.16 -5.56
N ALA A 48 -20.66 -18.65 -6.36
CA ALA A 48 -22.08 -18.44 -6.10
C ALA A 48 -22.55 -19.25 -4.89
N TYR A 49 -23.40 -18.65 -4.07
CA TYR A 49 -24.02 -19.28 -2.91
C TYR A 49 -25.52 -19.34 -3.13
N ASP A 50 -26.13 -20.48 -2.79
CA ASP A 50 -27.56 -20.73 -3.00
C ASP A 50 -28.38 -20.43 -1.74
N ARG A 51 -28.03 -21.10 -0.62
CA ARG A 51 -28.78 -20.98 0.63
C ARG A 51 -27.95 -21.40 1.83
N VAL A 52 -28.52 -21.15 3.01
CA VAL A 52 -28.01 -21.66 4.29
C VAL A 52 -28.95 -22.76 4.79
N GLU A 53 -28.39 -23.92 5.14
CA GLU A 53 -29.15 -25.05 5.70
C GLU A 53 -28.67 -25.37 7.12
N TRP A 54 -29.60 -25.55 8.06
CA TRP A 54 -29.31 -26.09 9.37
C TRP A 54 -29.00 -27.59 9.27
N ARG A 55 -27.86 -28.01 9.76
CA ARG A 55 -27.43 -29.43 9.81
C ARG A 55 -27.67 -30.08 11.18
N SER A 56 -27.63 -29.28 12.24
CA SER A 56 -27.91 -29.71 13.61
C SER A 56 -28.43 -28.55 14.44
N THR A 57 -28.56 -28.71 15.75
CA THR A 57 -29.03 -27.64 16.66
C THR A 57 -28.06 -26.47 16.76
N ASN A 58 -26.79 -26.65 16.42
CA ASN A 58 -25.72 -25.65 16.55
C ASN A 58 -24.85 -25.53 15.30
N GLU A 59 -25.21 -26.15 14.18
CA GLU A 59 -24.46 -26.12 12.94
C GLU A 59 -25.33 -25.75 11.76
N PHE A 60 -24.84 -24.88 10.90
CA PHE A 60 -25.41 -24.62 9.59
C PHE A 60 -24.35 -24.73 8.51
N GLU A 61 -24.77 -25.05 7.31
CA GLU A 61 -23.95 -25.17 6.12
C GLU A 61 -24.39 -24.13 5.09
N ILE A 62 -23.39 -23.45 4.51
CA ILE A 62 -23.61 -22.57 3.37
C ILE A 62 -23.53 -23.41 2.10
N ILE A 63 -24.65 -23.59 1.43
CA ILE A 63 -24.74 -24.37 0.19
C ILE A 63 -24.28 -23.51 -0.98
N ARG A 64 -23.33 -24.04 -1.73
CA ARG A 64 -22.80 -23.39 -2.93
C ARG A 64 -23.71 -23.69 -4.12
N ALA A 65 -24.01 -22.65 -4.90
CA ALA A 65 -24.64 -22.82 -6.19
C ALA A 65 -23.66 -23.37 -7.23
N GLU A 66 -24.16 -23.94 -8.30
CA GLU A 66 -23.34 -24.28 -9.45
C GLU A 66 -22.91 -23.02 -10.20
N GLY A 67 -21.62 -22.96 -10.52
CA GLY A 67 -21.04 -21.82 -11.26
C GLY A 67 -20.43 -20.74 -10.38
N SER A 68 -20.11 -19.63 -11.01
CA SER A 68 -19.49 -18.46 -10.38
C SER A 68 -20.21 -17.18 -10.83
N VAL A 69 -20.22 -16.19 -9.96
CA VAL A 69 -20.73 -14.86 -10.26
C VAL A 69 -19.52 -13.95 -10.55
N PRO A 70 -19.46 -13.34 -11.75
CA PRO A 70 -18.42 -12.37 -12.02
C PRO A 70 -18.61 -11.14 -11.13
N SER A 71 -17.53 -10.71 -10.48
CA SER A 71 -17.48 -9.49 -9.68
C SER A 71 -16.28 -8.67 -10.13
N SER A 72 -16.49 -7.39 -10.33
CA SER A 72 -15.42 -6.45 -10.66
C SER A 72 -15.52 -5.25 -9.72
N LEU A 73 -14.39 -4.93 -9.09
CA LEU A 73 -14.24 -3.78 -8.19
C LEU A 73 -13.11 -2.91 -8.73
N THR A 74 -13.30 -1.59 -8.68
CA THR A 74 -12.32 -0.61 -9.11
C THR A 74 -11.87 0.26 -7.94
N GLY A 75 -10.62 0.72 -7.99
CA GLY A 75 -10.06 1.71 -7.10
C GLY A 75 -9.24 2.72 -7.89
N GLU A 76 -9.25 3.96 -7.48
CA GLU A 76 -8.49 5.05 -8.09
C GLU A 76 -7.78 5.84 -7.00
N TYR A 77 -6.57 6.27 -7.28
CA TYR A 77 -5.83 7.18 -6.41
C TYR A 77 -4.79 7.98 -7.19
N ASP A 78 -4.47 9.16 -6.68
CA ASP A 78 -3.41 10.01 -7.20
C ASP A 78 -2.45 10.45 -6.10
N PHE A 79 -1.19 10.71 -6.47
CA PHE A 79 -0.18 11.22 -5.57
C PHE A 79 0.67 12.30 -6.25
N THR A 80 1.03 13.30 -5.46
CA THR A 80 2.05 14.29 -5.83
C THR A 80 3.22 14.15 -4.86
N LEU A 81 4.36 13.72 -5.39
CA LEU A 81 5.54 13.29 -4.63
C LEU A 81 6.68 14.30 -4.83
N PRO A 82 6.82 15.33 -3.99
CA PRO A 82 7.95 16.23 -4.03
C PRO A 82 9.21 15.58 -3.44
N SER A 83 10.37 16.02 -3.93
CA SER A 83 11.67 15.68 -3.37
C SER A 83 12.64 16.84 -3.47
N ILE A 84 13.46 17.02 -2.44
CA ILE A 84 14.59 17.97 -2.45
C ILE A 84 15.77 17.26 -1.81
N ASP A 85 16.87 17.19 -2.56
CA ASP A 85 18.16 16.73 -2.07
C ASP A 85 19.16 17.89 -2.10
N PHE A 86 19.94 17.99 -1.07
CA PHE A 86 21.02 18.96 -0.91
C PHE A 86 22.29 18.25 -0.49
N ASP A 87 23.40 18.55 -1.14
CA ASP A 87 24.73 18.16 -0.68
C ASP A 87 25.70 19.33 -0.76
N MET A 88 26.66 19.37 0.18
CA MET A 88 27.67 20.41 0.27
C MET A 88 28.96 19.87 0.88
N GLU A 89 30.08 20.23 0.30
CA GLU A 89 31.38 20.03 0.89
C GLU A 89 31.69 21.14 1.92
N LEU A 90 31.57 20.82 3.22
CA LEU A 90 31.86 21.78 4.30
C LEU A 90 33.35 22.04 4.43
N THR A 91 34.17 21.00 4.21
CA THR A 91 35.59 21.07 4.08
C THR A 91 36.09 20.09 3.00
N ASP A 92 37.36 20.04 2.69
CA ASP A 92 37.92 19.10 1.70
C ASP A 92 37.64 17.61 2.05
N ASN A 93 37.35 17.34 3.31
CA ASN A 93 37.16 16.01 3.83
C ASN A 93 35.79 15.79 4.50
N LEU A 94 34.94 16.81 4.60
CA LEU A 94 33.67 16.74 5.28
C LEU A 94 32.52 17.12 4.34
N VAL A 95 31.62 16.17 4.09
CA VAL A 95 30.45 16.34 3.25
C VAL A 95 29.19 16.25 4.10
N MET A 96 28.28 17.18 3.87
CA MET A 96 26.93 17.19 4.45
C MET A 96 25.92 16.84 3.37
N ARG A 97 24.94 16.00 3.71
CA ARG A 97 23.76 15.72 2.86
C ARG A 97 22.50 15.89 3.66
N ALA A 98 21.48 16.41 3.00
CA ALA A 98 20.15 16.53 3.55
C ALA A 98 19.12 16.21 2.46
N SER A 99 18.08 15.48 2.78
CA SER A 99 16.97 15.27 1.87
C SER A 99 15.62 15.31 2.56
N VAL A 100 14.63 15.80 1.82
CA VAL A 100 13.20 15.76 2.19
C VAL A 100 12.44 15.21 1.01
N SER A 101 11.61 14.18 1.23
CA SER A 101 10.84 13.59 0.14
C SER A 101 9.54 12.98 0.62
N GLN A 102 8.59 12.85 -0.30
CA GLN A 102 7.43 11.98 -0.14
C GLN A 102 7.57 10.77 -1.05
N THR A 103 7.23 9.60 -0.52
CA THR A 103 7.26 8.34 -1.26
C THR A 103 6.00 7.54 -1.00
N VAL A 104 5.63 6.68 -1.95
CA VAL A 104 4.50 5.76 -1.82
C VAL A 104 4.96 4.32 -2.01
N ALA A 105 4.27 3.40 -1.33
CA ALA A 105 4.45 1.96 -1.51
C ALA A 105 3.07 1.30 -1.60
N ARG A 106 2.84 0.57 -2.68
CA ARG A 106 1.54 -0.05 -2.95
C ARG A 106 1.25 -1.21 -2.00
N ALA A 107 -0.05 -1.45 -1.76
CA ALA A 107 -0.52 -2.62 -1.03
C ALA A 107 -0.14 -3.91 -1.77
N GLY A 108 0.07 -4.99 -1.04
CA GLY A 108 0.25 -6.30 -1.66
C GLY A 108 -1.04 -6.77 -2.34
N TYR A 109 -0.94 -7.42 -3.49
CA TYR A 109 -2.09 -7.87 -4.30
C TYR A 109 -3.11 -8.68 -3.51
N GLY A 110 -2.68 -9.51 -2.55
CA GLY A 110 -3.59 -10.28 -1.70
C GLY A 110 -4.54 -9.44 -0.86
N SER A 111 -4.20 -8.18 -0.58
CA SER A 111 -5.07 -7.23 0.13
C SER A 111 -6.05 -6.51 -0.81
N LEU A 112 -5.78 -6.54 -2.11
CA LEU A 112 -6.56 -5.85 -3.14
C LEU A 112 -7.58 -6.76 -3.83
N VAL A 113 -7.43 -8.08 -3.74
CA VAL A 113 -8.34 -9.04 -4.38
C VAL A 113 -9.67 -9.06 -3.66
N GLY A 114 -10.74 -8.65 -4.35
CA GLY A 114 -12.09 -8.52 -3.82
C GLY A 114 -12.89 -9.83 -3.74
N THR A 115 -12.22 -10.99 -3.67
CA THR A 115 -12.91 -12.29 -3.57
C THR A 115 -13.47 -12.52 -2.17
N LEU A 116 -14.78 -12.70 -2.06
CA LEU A 116 -15.45 -13.06 -0.82
C LEU A 116 -15.31 -14.56 -0.56
N ASN A 117 -14.66 -14.93 0.56
CA ASN A 117 -14.56 -16.32 1.01
C ASN A 117 -15.45 -16.55 2.23
N LEU A 118 -16.47 -17.39 2.07
CA LEU A 118 -17.32 -17.85 3.16
C LEU A 118 -16.94 -19.27 3.58
N PRO A 119 -17.02 -19.62 4.88
CA PRO A 119 -16.80 -20.99 5.35
C PRO A 119 -17.91 -21.91 4.81
N THR A 120 -17.59 -23.21 4.65
CA THR A 120 -18.58 -24.21 4.19
C THR A 120 -19.54 -24.60 5.32
N ILE A 121 -19.04 -24.72 6.55
CA ILE A 121 -19.83 -25.05 7.75
C ILE A 121 -19.46 -24.07 8.85
N THR A 122 -20.48 -23.55 9.52
CA THR A 122 -20.31 -22.63 10.66
C THR A 122 -21.05 -23.17 11.87
N ARG A 123 -20.37 -23.22 13.02
CA ARG A 123 -20.94 -23.63 14.29
C ARG A 123 -21.26 -22.41 15.12
N VAL A 124 -22.48 -22.35 15.65
CA VAL A 124 -22.95 -21.23 16.49
C VAL A 124 -22.39 -21.27 17.92
N ASP A 125 -21.78 -22.39 18.32
CA ASP A 125 -21.24 -22.62 19.66
C ASP A 125 -19.71 -22.49 19.76
N GLN A 126 -19.03 -22.27 18.63
CA GLN A 126 -17.56 -22.15 18.57
C GLN A 126 -17.15 -20.82 17.95
N GLY A 127 -16.30 -20.12 18.66
CA GLY A 127 -15.75 -18.84 18.23
C GLY A 127 -16.53 -17.64 18.77
N ILE A 128 -16.49 -16.54 18.06
CA ILE A 128 -17.21 -15.32 18.38
C ILE A 128 -18.69 -15.56 18.08
N ALA A 129 -19.39 -16.14 19.06
CA ALA A 129 -20.85 -16.23 19.18
C ALA A 129 -21.63 -16.52 17.86
N GLY A 130 -21.28 -17.62 17.15
CA GLY A 130 -22.11 -18.09 16.03
C GLY A 130 -22.06 -17.23 14.77
N GLU A 131 -21.05 -16.41 14.60
CA GLU A 131 -20.87 -15.57 13.42
C GLU A 131 -20.12 -16.32 12.33
N ALA A 132 -20.61 -16.21 11.08
CA ALA A 132 -19.86 -16.62 9.91
C ALA A 132 -18.80 -15.55 9.60
N ILE A 133 -17.52 -15.91 9.66
CA ILE A 133 -16.45 -14.99 9.32
C ILE A 133 -16.09 -15.15 7.85
N ALA A 134 -16.29 -14.10 7.08
CA ALA A 134 -15.85 -13.99 5.70
C ALA A 134 -14.62 -13.09 5.60
N SER A 135 -13.78 -13.31 4.60
CA SER A 135 -12.67 -12.40 4.29
C SER A 135 -12.79 -11.88 2.87
N VAL A 136 -12.49 -10.61 2.68
CA VAL A 136 -12.48 -9.95 1.38
C VAL A 136 -11.37 -8.90 1.36
N GLY A 137 -10.66 -8.79 0.24
CA GLY A 137 -9.73 -7.69 -0.01
C GLY A 137 -10.46 -6.46 -0.51
N ASN A 138 -9.76 -5.33 -0.58
CA ASN A 138 -10.32 -4.06 -1.04
C ASN A 138 -9.38 -3.41 -2.07
N PRO A 139 -9.73 -3.38 -3.38
CA PRO A 139 -8.93 -2.71 -4.40
C PRO A 139 -8.86 -1.19 -4.25
N GLY A 140 -9.75 -0.59 -3.46
CA GLY A 140 -9.74 0.83 -3.10
C GLY A 140 -8.81 1.18 -1.94
N LEU A 141 -7.92 0.26 -1.49
CA LEU A 141 -6.91 0.59 -0.48
C LEU A 141 -5.91 1.60 -1.01
N LEU A 142 -5.74 2.71 -0.29
CA LEU A 142 -4.70 3.67 -0.59
C LEU A 142 -3.32 3.07 -0.29
N PRO A 143 -2.31 3.34 -1.14
CA PRO A 143 -0.92 3.02 -0.86
C PRO A 143 -0.43 3.63 0.46
N TYR A 144 0.59 3.01 1.07
CA TYR A 144 1.34 3.63 2.15
C TYR A 144 2.02 4.88 1.62
N GLU A 145 1.86 6.00 2.29
CA GLU A 145 2.52 7.26 2.00
C GLU A 145 3.51 7.58 3.10
N SER A 146 4.74 7.94 2.76
CA SER A 146 5.79 8.27 3.72
C SER A 146 6.38 9.65 3.48
N ASP A 147 6.36 10.50 4.51
CA ASP A 147 7.17 11.70 4.57
C ASP A 147 8.54 11.31 5.13
N ASN A 148 9.59 11.62 4.40
CA ASN A 148 10.96 11.26 4.75
C ASN A 148 11.81 12.53 4.95
N LEU A 149 12.59 12.53 6.01
CA LEU A 149 13.66 13.50 6.28
C LEU A 149 14.94 12.72 6.58
N ASP A 150 16.00 12.99 5.83
CA ASP A 150 17.30 12.39 6.01
C ASP A 150 18.35 13.47 6.11
N PHE A 151 19.32 13.27 7.00
CA PHE A 151 20.48 14.13 7.17
C PHE A 151 21.72 13.27 7.45
N SER A 152 22.84 13.56 6.80
CA SER A 152 24.11 12.87 7.08
C SER A 152 25.31 13.79 7.03
N LEU A 153 26.33 13.40 7.79
CA LEU A 153 27.67 13.96 7.75
C LEU A 153 28.66 12.82 7.47
N GLU A 154 29.53 13.01 6.51
CA GLU A 154 30.54 12.05 6.07
C GLU A 154 31.94 12.68 6.15
N TYR A 155 32.79 12.10 6.97
CA TYR A 155 34.18 12.54 7.12
C TYR A 155 35.13 11.53 6.47
N TYR A 156 35.86 11.98 5.45
CA TYR A 156 36.83 11.21 4.67
C TYR A 156 38.22 11.46 5.22
N TYR A 157 38.85 10.46 5.84
CA TYR A 157 40.19 10.57 6.43
C TYR A 157 41.26 9.81 5.67
N GLY A 158 40.97 9.22 4.53
CA GLY A 158 41.86 8.51 3.64
C GLY A 158 41.22 8.27 2.28
N GLU A 159 41.99 7.84 1.28
CA GLU A 159 41.52 7.66 -0.10
C GLU A 159 40.32 6.73 -0.24
N ALA A 160 40.20 5.74 0.65
CA ALA A 160 39.08 4.78 0.66
C ALA A 160 38.44 4.61 2.05
N SER A 161 38.64 5.58 2.95
CA SER A 161 38.23 5.46 4.35
C SER A 161 37.42 6.65 4.77
N TYR A 162 36.22 6.40 5.33
CA TYR A 162 35.33 7.44 5.84
C TYR A 162 34.58 6.97 7.09
N ILE A 163 34.07 7.92 7.85
CA ILE A 163 33.14 7.74 8.95
C ILE A 163 31.88 8.56 8.60
N SER A 164 30.70 8.00 8.78
CA SER A 164 29.47 8.72 8.60
C SER A 164 28.57 8.64 9.83
N ALA A 165 27.80 9.70 10.05
CA ALA A 165 26.70 9.75 11.01
C ALA A 165 25.46 10.28 10.30
N GLY A 166 24.33 9.61 10.49
CA GLY A 166 23.07 9.98 9.86
C GLY A 166 21.92 10.03 10.87
N TYR A 167 20.98 10.91 10.58
CA TYR A 167 19.69 10.99 11.24
C TYR A 167 18.60 10.84 10.17
N PHE A 168 17.55 10.10 10.47
CA PHE A 168 16.38 10.02 9.63
C PHE A 168 15.09 10.06 10.46
N ASP A 169 14.04 10.63 9.87
CA ASP A 169 12.67 10.59 10.39
C ASP A 169 11.73 10.16 9.25
N LYS A 170 10.86 9.19 9.52
CA LYS A 170 9.88 8.68 8.56
C LYS A 170 8.51 8.63 9.19
N LYS A 171 7.56 9.34 8.58
CA LYS A 171 6.16 9.33 8.99
C LYS A 171 5.32 8.64 7.94
N VAL A 172 4.82 7.44 8.29
CA VAL A 172 4.00 6.63 7.37
C VAL A 172 2.53 6.87 7.65
N ARG A 173 1.78 7.11 6.60
CA ARG A 173 0.31 7.26 6.58
C ARG A 173 -0.33 6.12 5.80
N ASN A 174 -1.67 6.03 5.84
CA ASN A 174 -2.49 5.03 5.16
C ASN A 174 -2.10 3.60 5.57
N TRP A 175 -1.88 3.38 6.87
CA TRP A 175 -1.51 2.05 7.37
C TRP A 175 -2.63 1.04 7.12
N ILE A 176 -2.33 0.01 6.33
CA ILE A 176 -3.27 -1.05 5.98
C ILE A 176 -3.31 -2.06 7.13
N ALA A 177 -4.51 -2.27 7.67
CA ALA A 177 -4.77 -3.27 8.70
C ALA A 177 -6.04 -4.03 8.38
N GLY A 178 -6.13 -5.28 8.86
CA GLY A 178 -7.40 -6.02 8.85
C GLY A 178 -8.39 -5.38 9.82
N GLY A 179 -9.64 -5.24 9.40
CA GLY A 179 -10.75 -4.80 10.23
C GLY A 179 -11.85 -5.85 10.22
N ILE A 180 -12.69 -5.85 11.28
CA ILE A 180 -13.90 -6.67 11.33
C ILE A 180 -15.09 -5.75 11.07
N LEU A 181 -15.89 -6.10 10.08
CA LEU A 181 -17.19 -5.49 9.83
C LEU A 181 -18.24 -6.43 10.42
N GLU A 182 -18.98 -5.94 11.40
CA GLU A 182 -20.07 -6.68 12.04
C GLU A 182 -21.40 -6.40 11.35
N ASN A 183 -22.31 -7.37 11.39
CA ASN A 183 -23.69 -7.25 10.86
C ASN A 183 -23.76 -6.92 9.36
N VAL A 184 -22.84 -7.46 8.56
CA VAL A 184 -22.90 -7.32 7.10
C VAL A 184 -24.05 -8.16 6.56
N ILE A 185 -25.02 -7.51 5.88
CA ILE A 185 -26.15 -8.19 5.24
C ILE A 185 -25.70 -8.61 3.85
N LEU A 186 -25.69 -9.93 3.59
CA LEU A 186 -25.28 -10.50 2.30
C LEU A 186 -26.49 -10.78 1.38
N ASN A 187 -27.60 -10.08 1.54
CA ASN A 187 -28.86 -10.37 0.84
C ASN A 187 -28.75 -10.36 -0.67
N ASP A 188 -27.92 -9.48 -1.24
CA ASP A 188 -27.74 -9.38 -2.69
C ASP A 188 -26.85 -10.49 -3.27
N GLN A 189 -26.18 -11.26 -2.41
CA GLN A 189 -25.33 -12.39 -2.80
C GLN A 189 -26.04 -13.74 -2.60
N LEU A 190 -27.18 -13.74 -1.90
CA LEU A 190 -27.95 -14.95 -1.56
C LEU A 190 -29.31 -15.00 -2.27
N ALA A 191 -29.55 -14.08 -3.20
CA ALA A 191 -30.80 -14.02 -4.00
C ALA A 191 -30.63 -14.63 -5.38
#